data_013fe18f2647e3b404d07e5cf83ad030
#
_entry.id   013fe18f2647e3b404d07e5cf83ad030
#
_cell.length_a   1.000
_cell.length_b   1.000
_cell.length_c   1.000
_cell.angle_alpha   90.00
_cell.angle_beta   90.00
_cell.angle_gamma   90.00
#
_symmetry.space_group_name_H-M   'P 1'
#
loop_
_entity.id
_entity.type
_entity.pdbx_description
1 polymer ?
#
loop_
_entity_poly.entity_id
_entity_poly.type
_entity_poly.pdbx_seq_one_letter_code
_entity_poly.pdbx_strand_id
1 'polypeptide(L)'
;MKAAVISAPGKVEVTTVADPTPGPREVVVSVAACGLCGTDLHILQGEFAPTLPVVPGHEFAGTVVATGSAVTELGEGDRVAVDPSLYCHECHYCRIGRNNLCERWAAIGVTTAGGAAEFAVAPVANCVKLPDHIRTEDAALIEPLSCAVRGYDILRSAQLGTSVLIYGSGTMGLMMLELAKRTGAAGVDVVDINPARLATARTLGCSNAAGSADELDRPRGWDVVIDATGNEHAIQDALGRVGKGGTFLQFGVADYAARAVIEPYRIYNQEITITGSMAVLHSYERAAELFAAGVLDPEVFISDRLPLDHYAEALSRFRAGEGRKIQVQP
;
A
#
# COMPACT_ATOMS: atom_id res chain seq x y z
N MET A 1 -26.19 7.61 3.25
CA MET A 1 -24.88 8.17 2.91
C MET A 1 -24.53 7.97 1.44
N LYS A 2 -23.71 8.86 0.86
CA LYS A 2 -23.13 8.61 -0.46
C LYS A 2 -21.96 7.62 -0.36
N ALA A 3 -21.83 6.75 -1.35
CA ALA A 3 -20.71 5.81 -1.47
C ALA A 3 -20.44 5.47 -2.95
N ALA A 4 -19.18 5.25 -3.28
CA ALA A 4 -18.82 4.56 -4.50
C ALA A 4 -19.16 3.08 -4.34
N VAL A 5 -19.85 2.48 -5.32
CA VAL A 5 -20.29 1.09 -5.28
C VAL A 5 -19.83 0.38 -6.54
N ILE A 6 -19.05 -0.67 -6.39
CA ILE A 6 -18.76 -1.62 -7.46
C ILE A 6 -19.84 -2.68 -7.42
N SER A 7 -20.78 -2.63 -8.39
CA SER A 7 -21.96 -3.49 -8.44
C SER A 7 -21.75 -4.76 -9.26
N ALA A 8 -20.83 -4.71 -10.22
CA ALA A 8 -20.42 -5.83 -11.08
C ALA A 8 -19.02 -5.52 -11.68
N PRO A 9 -18.30 -6.51 -12.22
CA PRO A 9 -17.06 -6.25 -12.96
C PRO A 9 -17.24 -5.16 -14.02
N GLY A 10 -16.37 -4.16 -13.98
CA GLY A 10 -16.38 -2.99 -14.85
C GLY A 10 -17.45 -1.94 -14.54
N LYS A 11 -18.29 -2.12 -13.50
CA LYS A 11 -19.34 -1.18 -13.13
C LYS A 11 -19.10 -0.58 -11.76
N VAL A 12 -18.82 0.73 -11.74
CA VAL A 12 -18.70 1.53 -10.52
C VAL A 12 -19.55 2.79 -10.67
N GLU A 13 -20.29 3.14 -9.63
CA GLU A 13 -21.08 4.37 -9.57
C GLU A 13 -21.09 4.92 -8.15
N VAL A 14 -21.27 6.23 -8.02
CA VAL A 14 -21.53 6.86 -6.73
C VAL A 14 -23.04 6.93 -6.54
N THR A 15 -23.51 6.35 -5.45
CA THR A 15 -24.95 6.23 -5.16
C THR A 15 -25.24 6.40 -3.68
N THR A 16 -26.52 6.49 -3.32
CA THR A 16 -26.95 6.53 -1.93
C THR A 16 -27.16 5.10 -1.41
N VAL A 17 -26.49 4.80 -0.31
CA VAL A 17 -26.64 3.54 0.44
C VAL A 17 -27.09 3.84 1.88
N ALA A 18 -27.51 2.81 2.61
CA ALA A 18 -27.87 2.97 4.02
C ALA A 18 -26.68 3.46 4.85
N ASP A 19 -26.96 4.28 5.85
CA ASP A 19 -25.93 4.69 6.82
C ASP A 19 -25.50 3.48 7.65
N PRO A 20 -24.20 3.31 7.91
CA PRO A 20 -23.71 2.18 8.68
C PRO A 20 -24.01 2.34 10.18
N THR A 21 -24.19 1.22 10.86
CA THR A 21 -24.34 1.16 12.31
C THR A 21 -23.24 0.29 12.89
N PRO A 22 -22.53 0.74 13.95
CA PRO A 22 -21.41 -0.02 14.50
C PRO A 22 -21.90 -1.24 15.29
N GLY A 23 -21.23 -2.37 15.14
CA GLY A 23 -21.34 -3.49 16.07
C GLY A 23 -20.74 -3.16 17.44
N PRO A 24 -20.86 -4.08 18.45
CA PRO A 24 -20.44 -3.76 19.82
C PRO A 24 -18.99 -3.30 19.98
N ARG A 25 -18.06 -3.81 19.18
CA ARG A 25 -16.61 -3.49 19.19
C ARG A 25 -16.17 -2.74 17.92
N GLU A 26 -17.07 -2.02 17.29
CA GLU A 26 -16.81 -1.25 16.08
C GLU A 26 -17.07 0.23 16.30
N VAL A 27 -16.53 1.04 15.42
CA VAL A 27 -16.79 2.47 15.32
C VAL A 27 -17.27 2.83 13.92
N VAL A 28 -18.04 3.90 13.81
CA VAL A 28 -18.32 4.56 12.54
C VAL A 28 -17.38 5.73 12.39
N VAL A 29 -16.66 5.75 11.28
CA VAL A 29 -15.71 6.82 10.91
C VAL A 29 -16.35 7.67 9.82
N SER A 30 -16.50 8.98 10.05
CA SER A 30 -16.74 9.97 9.00
C SER A 30 -15.43 10.11 8.21
N VAL A 31 -15.43 9.67 6.96
CA VAL A 31 -14.20 9.61 6.14
C VAL A 31 -13.79 11.01 5.71
N ALA A 32 -12.54 11.37 5.98
CA ALA A 32 -11.97 12.64 5.53
C ALA A 32 -11.31 12.51 4.14
N ALA A 33 -10.68 11.37 3.89
CA ALA A 33 -10.11 11.01 2.58
C ALA A 33 -9.93 9.51 2.47
N CYS A 34 -10.02 9.02 1.23
CA CYS A 34 -9.72 7.64 0.86
C CYS A 34 -8.78 7.62 -0.35
N GLY A 35 -7.62 6.96 -0.23
CA GLY A 35 -6.65 6.79 -1.30
C GLY A 35 -7.10 5.72 -2.30
N LEU A 36 -6.74 5.91 -3.58
CA LEU A 36 -6.89 4.90 -4.61
C LEU A 36 -5.63 4.03 -4.72
N CYS A 37 -5.85 2.74 -4.92
CA CYS A 37 -4.81 1.71 -5.03
C CYS A 37 -5.02 0.84 -6.29
N GLY A 38 -3.98 0.14 -6.73
CA GLY A 38 -4.11 -0.89 -7.77
C GLY A 38 -5.15 -1.97 -7.43
N THR A 39 -5.31 -2.27 -6.16
CA THR A 39 -6.34 -3.18 -5.65
C THR A 39 -7.75 -2.78 -6.05
N ASP A 40 -8.07 -1.48 -6.10
CA ASP A 40 -9.41 -1.01 -6.51
C ASP A 40 -9.68 -1.32 -8.00
N LEU A 41 -8.64 -1.29 -8.84
CA LEU A 41 -8.74 -1.72 -10.24
C LEU A 41 -8.96 -3.23 -10.36
N HIS A 42 -8.25 -4.03 -9.56
CA HIS A 42 -8.43 -5.48 -9.52
C HIS A 42 -9.84 -5.85 -9.06
N ILE A 43 -10.36 -5.19 -8.02
CA ILE A 43 -11.76 -5.38 -7.56
C ILE A 43 -12.74 -5.01 -8.67
N LEU A 44 -12.52 -3.89 -9.35
CA LEU A 44 -13.37 -3.47 -10.48
C LEU A 44 -13.33 -4.47 -11.64
N GLN A 45 -12.24 -5.22 -11.81
CA GLN A 45 -12.11 -6.29 -12.81
C GLN A 45 -12.74 -7.62 -12.34
N GLY A 46 -13.16 -7.71 -11.07
CA GLY A 46 -13.70 -8.93 -10.47
C GLY A 46 -12.66 -9.86 -9.90
N GLU A 47 -11.43 -9.38 -9.73
CA GLU A 47 -10.33 -10.09 -9.07
C GLU A 47 -10.44 -9.95 -7.54
N PHE A 48 -9.62 -10.72 -6.79
CA PHE A 48 -9.68 -10.82 -5.32
C PHE A 48 -11.00 -11.33 -4.75
N ALA A 49 -11.87 -11.92 -5.60
CA ALA A 49 -13.15 -12.52 -5.23
C ALA A 49 -14.02 -11.64 -4.26
N PRO A 50 -14.23 -10.35 -4.56
CA PRO A 50 -15.07 -9.51 -3.72
C PRO A 50 -16.49 -10.03 -3.70
N THR A 51 -17.19 -9.90 -2.57
CA THR A 51 -18.63 -10.09 -2.52
C THR A 51 -19.31 -8.83 -3.07
N LEU A 52 -19.73 -8.86 -4.33
CA LEU A 52 -20.41 -7.74 -4.97
C LEU A 52 -21.90 -7.68 -4.61
N PRO A 53 -22.53 -6.49 -4.44
CA PRO A 53 -21.89 -5.18 -4.52
C PRO A 53 -21.00 -4.85 -3.34
N VAL A 54 -19.93 -4.07 -3.55
CA VAL A 54 -19.00 -3.64 -2.50
C VAL A 54 -18.71 -2.15 -2.59
N VAL A 55 -18.56 -1.49 -1.46
CA VAL A 55 -17.97 -0.16 -1.36
C VAL A 55 -16.45 -0.35 -1.27
N PRO A 56 -15.66 0.12 -2.26
CA PRO A 56 -14.20 -0.04 -2.25
C PRO A 56 -13.52 0.96 -1.29
N GLY A 57 -12.19 0.99 -1.32
CA GLY A 57 -11.37 1.95 -0.59
C GLY A 57 -10.89 1.42 0.75
N HIS A 58 -9.65 0.97 0.77
CA HIS A 58 -8.99 0.39 1.95
C HIS A 58 -7.92 1.31 2.56
N GLU A 59 -7.61 2.42 1.91
CA GLU A 59 -6.65 3.42 2.39
C GLU A 59 -7.42 4.66 2.88
N PHE A 60 -7.91 4.68 4.12
CA PHE A 60 -8.71 5.80 4.59
C PHE A 60 -8.44 6.22 6.03
N ALA A 61 -8.78 7.47 6.30
CA ALA A 61 -8.73 8.08 7.62
C ALA A 61 -9.93 9.02 7.80
N GLY A 62 -10.28 9.30 9.03
CA GLY A 62 -11.45 10.15 9.33
C GLY A 62 -11.63 10.42 10.82
N THR A 63 -12.85 10.82 11.18
CA THR A 63 -13.23 11.14 12.55
C THR A 63 -14.31 10.17 13.02
N VAL A 64 -14.15 9.62 14.21
CA VAL A 64 -15.16 8.75 14.84
C VAL A 64 -16.43 9.56 15.12
N VAL A 65 -17.58 9.10 14.65
CA VAL A 65 -18.89 9.74 14.80
C VAL A 65 -19.91 8.88 15.54
N ALA A 66 -19.64 7.59 15.72
CA ALA A 66 -20.41 6.71 16.57
C ALA A 66 -19.54 5.55 17.06
N THR A 67 -19.83 5.07 18.26
CA THR A 67 -19.11 3.95 18.88
C THR A 67 -20.09 2.84 19.28
N GLY A 68 -19.65 1.60 19.13
CA GLY A 68 -20.37 0.44 19.61
C GLY A 68 -20.35 0.35 21.15
N SER A 69 -21.30 -0.37 21.71
CA SER A 69 -21.58 -0.40 23.16
C SER A 69 -20.44 -0.96 24.03
N ALA A 70 -19.47 -1.67 23.44
CA ALA A 70 -18.31 -2.22 24.14
C ALA A 70 -16.99 -1.54 23.75
N VAL A 71 -17.03 -0.40 23.07
CA VAL A 71 -15.86 0.43 22.76
C VAL A 71 -15.58 1.36 23.94
N THR A 72 -14.34 1.35 24.43
CA THR A 72 -13.86 2.19 25.54
C THR A 72 -12.59 2.96 25.19
N GLU A 73 -11.92 2.58 24.11
CA GLU A 73 -10.60 3.08 23.69
C GLU A 73 -10.70 4.35 22.85
N LEU A 74 -11.82 4.53 22.14
CA LEU A 74 -12.09 5.67 21.26
C LEU A 74 -13.43 6.31 21.60
N GLY A 75 -13.53 7.62 21.41
CA GLY A 75 -14.76 8.41 21.54
C GLY A 75 -15.10 9.15 20.27
N GLU A 76 -16.34 9.66 20.20
CA GLU A 76 -16.76 10.57 19.14
C GLU A 76 -15.85 11.80 19.12
N GLY A 77 -15.43 12.21 17.92
CA GLY A 77 -14.47 13.31 17.71
C GLY A 77 -13.01 12.83 17.63
N ASP A 78 -12.68 11.60 18.01
CA ASP A 78 -11.32 11.08 17.82
C ASP A 78 -11.00 10.92 16.34
N ARG A 79 -9.83 11.42 15.92
CA ARG A 79 -9.33 11.27 14.55
C ARG A 79 -8.50 10.00 14.43
N VAL A 80 -8.80 9.18 13.43
CA VAL A 80 -8.20 7.86 13.27
C VAL A 80 -7.78 7.58 11.83
N ALA A 81 -6.71 6.80 11.67
CA ALA A 81 -6.42 6.04 10.45
C ALA A 81 -6.80 4.58 10.68
N VAL A 82 -7.23 3.89 9.63
CA VAL A 82 -7.81 2.55 9.73
C VAL A 82 -6.94 1.51 9.02
N ASP A 83 -6.46 0.50 9.78
CA ASP A 83 -5.89 -0.72 9.21
C ASP A 83 -7.04 -1.55 8.59
N PRO A 84 -7.04 -1.76 7.27
CA PRO A 84 -8.13 -2.49 6.64
C PRO A 84 -8.11 -4.00 6.92
N SER A 85 -7.05 -4.53 7.49
CA SER A 85 -6.82 -5.97 7.59
C SER A 85 -7.71 -6.65 8.63
N LEU A 86 -8.47 -7.66 8.22
CA LEU A 86 -9.35 -8.43 9.07
C LEU A 86 -8.88 -9.88 9.15
N TYR A 87 -8.66 -10.38 10.37
CA TYR A 87 -8.11 -11.72 10.61
C TYR A 87 -9.03 -12.55 11.51
N CYS A 88 -8.99 -13.87 11.34
CA CYS A 88 -9.82 -14.76 12.18
C CYS A 88 -9.24 -15.06 13.56
N HIS A 89 -7.96 -14.79 13.79
CA HIS A 89 -7.19 -15.03 15.01
C HIS A 89 -7.12 -16.49 15.49
N GLU A 90 -7.70 -17.47 14.79
CA GLU A 90 -7.80 -18.87 15.23
C GLU A 90 -7.19 -19.90 14.26
N CYS A 91 -6.96 -19.56 12.97
CA CYS A 91 -6.32 -20.47 12.02
C CYS A 91 -4.83 -20.66 12.33
N HIS A 92 -4.21 -21.64 11.65
CA HIS A 92 -2.78 -21.91 11.83
C HIS A 92 -1.90 -20.67 11.71
N TYR A 93 -2.07 -19.90 10.64
CA TYR A 93 -1.25 -18.72 10.37
C TYR A 93 -1.44 -17.61 11.42
N CYS A 94 -2.67 -17.38 11.87
CA CYS A 94 -2.92 -16.43 12.96
C CYS A 94 -2.25 -16.84 14.26
N ARG A 95 -2.31 -18.14 14.62
CA ARG A 95 -1.71 -18.65 15.85
C ARG A 95 -0.18 -18.55 15.89
N ILE A 96 0.48 -18.53 14.74
CA ILE A 96 1.94 -18.36 14.63
C ILE A 96 2.36 -16.91 14.34
N GLY A 97 1.44 -15.93 14.45
CA GLY A 97 1.72 -14.52 14.24
C GLY A 97 1.89 -14.11 12.79
N ARG A 98 1.41 -14.91 11.84
CA ARG A 98 1.38 -14.60 10.40
C ARG A 98 -0.03 -14.28 9.93
N ASN A 99 -0.67 -13.30 10.59
CA ASN A 99 -2.07 -12.93 10.38
C ASN A 99 -2.37 -12.50 8.93
N ASN A 100 -1.42 -11.87 8.25
CA ASN A 100 -1.55 -11.52 6.83
C ASN A 100 -1.74 -12.72 5.89
N LEU A 101 -1.41 -13.94 6.34
CA LEU A 101 -1.64 -15.19 5.64
C LEU A 101 -2.85 -15.96 6.20
N CYS A 102 -3.76 -15.28 6.87
CA CYS A 102 -4.96 -15.88 7.45
C CYS A 102 -5.77 -16.64 6.40
N GLU A 103 -6.18 -17.87 6.71
CA GLU A 103 -7.00 -18.70 5.82
C GLU A 103 -8.39 -18.10 5.54
N ARG A 104 -8.85 -17.20 6.42
CA ARG A 104 -10.08 -16.42 6.29
C ARG A 104 -9.76 -14.93 6.25
N TRP A 105 -8.68 -14.57 5.55
CA TRP A 105 -8.28 -13.19 5.37
C TRP A 105 -9.39 -12.39 4.70
N ALA A 106 -9.66 -11.23 5.26
CA ALA A 106 -10.59 -10.25 4.72
C ALA A 106 -10.00 -8.85 4.88
N ALA A 107 -10.54 -7.88 4.16
CA ALA A 107 -10.13 -6.48 4.30
C ALA A 107 -11.28 -5.52 4.04
N ILE A 108 -11.33 -4.47 4.85
CA ILE A 108 -12.23 -3.33 4.69
C ILE A 108 -11.90 -2.67 3.34
N GLY A 109 -12.91 -2.43 2.50
CA GLY A 109 -12.73 -1.87 1.17
C GLY A 109 -12.27 -2.85 0.09
N VAL A 110 -12.13 -4.14 0.42
CA VAL A 110 -11.77 -5.20 -0.53
C VAL A 110 -12.84 -6.31 -0.50
N THR A 111 -13.05 -6.93 0.65
CA THR A 111 -14.03 -8.01 0.85
C THR A 111 -15.26 -7.56 1.64
N THR A 112 -15.16 -6.44 2.35
CA THR A 112 -16.22 -5.77 3.09
C THR A 112 -16.27 -4.30 2.70
N ALA A 113 -17.35 -3.59 3.06
CA ALA A 113 -17.53 -2.18 2.73
C ALA A 113 -16.38 -1.31 3.28
N GLY A 114 -15.87 -0.39 2.48
CA GLY A 114 -14.70 0.43 2.73
C GLY A 114 -14.96 1.93 2.84
N GLY A 115 -13.86 2.70 2.69
CA GLY A 115 -13.80 4.14 2.92
C GLY A 115 -14.07 5.02 1.70
N ALA A 116 -14.39 4.47 0.52
CA ALA A 116 -14.85 5.29 -0.60
C ALA A 116 -16.34 5.69 -0.42
N ALA A 117 -16.65 6.30 0.73
CA ALA A 117 -17.97 6.67 1.20
C ALA A 117 -17.89 7.79 2.24
N GLU A 118 -19.01 8.44 2.55
CA GLU A 118 -19.11 9.43 3.64
C GLU A 118 -18.78 8.82 5.01
N PHE A 119 -19.19 7.56 5.23
CA PHE A 119 -18.96 6.85 6.48
C PHE A 119 -18.49 5.41 6.23
N ALA A 120 -17.63 4.91 7.11
CA ALA A 120 -17.15 3.53 7.09
C ALA A 120 -17.19 2.93 8.51
N VAL A 121 -17.43 1.62 8.60
CA VAL A 121 -17.31 0.87 9.86
C VAL A 121 -15.94 0.22 9.95
N ALA A 122 -15.35 0.28 11.12
CA ALA A 122 -14.11 -0.44 11.42
C ALA A 122 -14.14 -1.02 12.84
N PRO A 123 -13.55 -2.21 13.05
CA PRO A 123 -13.28 -2.68 14.40
C PRO A 123 -12.40 -1.67 15.14
N VAL A 124 -12.68 -1.41 16.41
CA VAL A 124 -11.88 -0.46 17.22
C VAL A 124 -10.40 -0.84 17.26
N ALA A 125 -10.09 -2.13 17.24
CA ALA A 125 -8.72 -2.64 17.22
C ALA A 125 -7.94 -2.34 15.92
N ASN A 126 -8.64 -1.96 14.86
CA ASN A 126 -8.07 -1.57 13.57
C ASN A 126 -7.86 -0.05 13.45
N CYS A 127 -8.28 0.73 14.44
CA CYS A 127 -8.22 2.19 14.41
C CYS A 127 -7.00 2.69 15.19
N VAL A 128 -6.15 3.47 14.55
CA VAL A 128 -5.01 4.14 15.20
C VAL A 128 -5.34 5.62 15.34
N LYS A 129 -5.33 6.10 16.59
CA LYS A 129 -5.60 7.52 16.90
C LYS A 129 -4.49 8.41 16.38
N LEU A 130 -4.87 9.48 15.69
CA LEU A 130 -3.95 10.44 15.09
C LEU A 130 -3.54 11.52 16.09
N PRO A 131 -2.24 11.90 16.14
CA PRO A 131 -1.78 13.09 16.84
C PRO A 131 -2.41 14.37 16.26
N ASP A 132 -2.50 15.43 17.09
CA ASP A 132 -3.17 16.68 16.72
C ASP A 132 -2.52 17.42 15.53
N HIS A 133 -1.21 17.27 15.34
CA HIS A 133 -0.48 17.93 14.27
C HIS A 133 -0.65 17.26 12.90
N ILE A 134 -1.25 16.06 12.84
CA ILE A 134 -1.49 15.36 11.58
C ILE A 134 -2.83 15.81 10.99
N ARG A 135 -2.83 16.20 9.73
CA ARG A 135 -4.07 16.41 8.98
C ARG A 135 -4.73 15.07 8.69
N THR A 136 -6.02 14.98 8.98
CA THR A 136 -6.75 13.71 8.86
C THR A 136 -6.77 13.18 7.42
N GLU A 137 -6.88 14.08 6.45
CA GLU A 137 -6.92 13.75 5.03
C GLU A 137 -5.60 13.12 4.54
N ASP A 138 -4.47 13.53 5.13
CA ASP A 138 -3.14 13.03 4.76
C ASP A 138 -2.88 11.64 5.35
N ALA A 139 -3.55 11.33 6.46
CA ALA A 139 -3.36 10.07 7.20
C ALA A 139 -3.84 8.83 6.43
N ALA A 140 -4.59 8.98 5.34
CA ALA A 140 -4.88 7.89 4.41
C ALA A 140 -3.60 7.29 3.77
N LEU A 141 -2.45 8.01 3.81
CA LEU A 141 -1.14 7.49 3.40
C LEU A 141 -0.54 6.46 4.39
N ILE A 142 -1.08 6.33 5.59
CA ILE A 142 -0.55 5.41 6.61
C ILE A 142 -0.73 3.95 6.16
N GLU A 143 -1.84 3.63 5.50
CA GLU A 143 -2.06 2.28 4.99
C GLU A 143 -0.97 1.85 4.00
N PRO A 144 -0.75 2.53 2.86
CA PRO A 144 0.32 2.13 1.93
C PRO A 144 1.72 2.22 2.56
N LEU A 145 1.97 3.17 3.48
CA LEU A 145 3.23 3.20 4.23
C LEU A 145 3.38 1.94 5.10
N SER A 146 2.29 1.43 5.68
CA SER A 146 2.34 0.20 6.49
C SER A 146 2.72 -1.03 5.66
N CYS A 147 2.29 -1.10 4.41
CA CYS A 147 2.74 -2.12 3.46
C CYS A 147 4.24 -1.98 3.16
N ALA A 148 4.74 -0.77 2.96
CA ALA A 148 6.16 -0.53 2.73
C ALA A 148 7.00 -0.90 3.97
N VAL A 149 6.57 -0.55 5.18
CA VAL A 149 7.20 -0.97 6.45
C VAL A 149 7.25 -2.50 6.54
N ARG A 150 6.16 -3.18 6.19
CA ARG A 150 6.13 -4.65 6.14
C ARG A 150 7.14 -5.22 5.13
N GLY A 151 7.30 -4.59 3.98
CA GLY A 151 8.32 -4.96 2.99
C GLY A 151 9.73 -4.95 3.60
N TYR A 152 10.04 -3.92 4.37
CA TYR A 152 11.34 -3.81 5.08
C TYR A 152 11.49 -4.82 6.21
N ASP A 153 10.42 -5.22 6.91
CA ASP A 153 10.49 -6.31 7.90
C ASP A 153 10.93 -7.64 7.28
N ILE A 154 10.61 -7.87 6.02
CA ILE A 154 11.00 -9.07 5.27
C ILE A 154 12.45 -8.97 4.81
N LEU A 155 12.91 -7.78 4.45
CA LEU A 155 14.29 -7.49 4.05
C LEU A 155 15.28 -7.49 5.24
N ARG A 156 15.16 -8.45 6.16
CA ARG A 156 15.98 -8.55 7.38
C ARG A 156 17.48 -8.48 7.15
N SER A 157 17.94 -8.70 5.93
CA SER A 157 19.33 -8.61 5.49
C SER A 157 19.75 -7.22 5.02
N ALA A 158 18.84 -6.24 5.00
CA ALA A 158 19.20 -4.86 4.68
C ALA A 158 20.06 -4.27 5.81
N GLN A 159 21.37 -4.52 5.70
CA GLN A 159 22.37 -3.99 6.64
C GLN A 159 22.73 -2.55 6.27
N LEU A 160 23.34 -1.83 7.23
CA LEU A 160 23.93 -0.54 6.94
C LEU A 160 24.94 -0.66 5.79
N GLY A 161 24.85 0.25 4.82
CA GLY A 161 25.76 0.27 3.67
C GLY A 161 25.31 -0.58 2.48
N THR A 162 24.11 -1.19 2.49
CA THR A 162 23.58 -1.92 1.35
C THR A 162 23.24 -1.00 0.18
N SER A 163 23.43 -1.50 -1.04
CA SER A 163 22.95 -0.88 -2.28
C SER A 163 21.54 -1.39 -2.59
N VAL A 164 20.62 -0.49 -2.91
CA VAL A 164 19.22 -0.83 -3.19
C VAL A 164 18.86 -0.38 -4.60
N LEU A 165 18.18 -1.25 -5.35
CA LEU A 165 17.56 -0.92 -6.62
C LEU A 165 16.04 -1.09 -6.50
N ILE A 166 15.28 -0.08 -6.91
CA ILE A 166 13.82 -0.10 -6.89
C ILE A 166 13.29 0.02 -8.32
N TYR A 167 12.52 -0.95 -8.75
CA TYR A 167 11.74 -0.90 -9.98
C TYR A 167 10.37 -0.31 -9.70
N GLY A 168 10.06 0.78 -10.39
CA GLY A 168 8.84 1.57 -10.21
C GLY A 168 9.01 2.71 -9.22
N SER A 169 8.70 3.93 -9.66
CA SER A 169 8.67 5.15 -8.86
C SER A 169 7.26 5.74 -8.75
N GLY A 170 6.25 4.86 -8.71
CA GLY A 170 4.92 5.18 -8.21
C GLY A 170 4.92 5.36 -6.69
N THR A 171 3.75 5.56 -6.09
CA THR A 171 3.60 5.78 -4.64
C THR A 171 4.37 4.77 -3.81
N MET A 172 4.23 3.48 -4.11
CA MET A 172 4.86 2.42 -3.33
C MET A 172 6.39 2.41 -3.46
N GLY A 173 6.91 2.55 -4.70
CA GLY A 173 8.36 2.62 -4.90
C GLY A 173 9.01 3.85 -4.26
N LEU A 174 8.32 5.00 -4.26
CA LEU A 174 8.78 6.19 -3.57
C LEU A 174 8.76 6.03 -2.04
N MET A 175 7.77 5.33 -1.47
CA MET A 175 7.76 4.97 -0.04
C MET A 175 8.91 4.02 0.31
N MET A 176 9.19 3.04 -0.56
CA MET A 176 10.35 2.16 -0.40
C MET A 176 11.68 2.94 -0.47
N LEU A 177 11.80 3.94 -1.36
CA LEU A 177 12.95 4.84 -1.42
C LEU A 177 13.13 5.61 -0.10
N GLU A 178 12.06 6.20 0.44
CA GLU A 178 12.12 6.96 1.69
C GLU A 178 12.54 6.08 2.88
N LEU A 179 12.06 4.85 2.95
CA LEU A 179 12.44 3.91 4.00
C LEU A 179 13.89 3.41 3.80
N ALA A 180 14.33 3.11 2.56
CA ALA A 180 15.70 2.69 2.27
C ALA A 180 16.73 3.69 2.77
N LYS A 181 16.52 4.97 2.50
CA LYS A 181 17.39 6.05 2.96
C LYS A 181 17.53 6.08 4.49
N ARG A 182 16.42 5.78 5.20
CA ARG A 182 16.38 5.80 6.67
C ARG A 182 16.90 4.53 7.32
N THR A 183 16.94 3.43 6.60
CA THR A 183 17.53 2.16 7.08
C THR A 183 19.04 2.07 6.85
N GLY A 184 19.65 3.13 6.32
CA GLY A 184 21.10 3.24 6.15
C GLY A 184 21.63 2.61 4.87
N ALA A 185 20.84 2.57 3.80
CA ALA A 185 21.33 2.21 2.48
C ALA A 185 22.49 3.14 2.05
N ALA A 186 23.55 2.58 1.48
CA ALA A 186 24.67 3.35 0.93
C ALA A 186 24.28 4.11 -0.35
N GLY A 187 23.30 3.61 -1.06
CA GLY A 187 22.75 4.23 -2.24
C GLY A 187 21.45 3.55 -2.64
N VAL A 188 20.52 4.34 -3.16
CA VAL A 188 19.22 3.85 -3.68
C VAL A 188 19.08 4.32 -5.12
N ASP A 189 19.11 3.37 -6.04
CA ASP A 189 18.87 3.60 -7.45
C ASP A 189 17.42 3.27 -7.78
N VAL A 190 16.83 4.00 -8.74
CA VAL A 190 15.43 3.85 -9.11
C VAL A 190 15.29 3.71 -10.63
N VAL A 191 14.49 2.77 -11.06
CA VAL A 191 14.16 2.56 -12.49
C VAL A 191 12.66 2.73 -12.70
N ASP A 192 12.29 3.56 -13.66
CA ASP A 192 10.90 3.73 -14.11
C ASP A 192 10.86 4.19 -15.56
N ILE A 193 9.91 3.71 -16.32
CA ILE A 193 9.70 4.12 -17.72
C ILE A 193 9.10 5.53 -17.86
N ASN A 194 8.57 6.08 -16.76
CA ASN A 194 7.92 7.39 -16.73
C ASN A 194 8.89 8.49 -16.25
N PRO A 195 9.34 9.42 -17.14
CA PRO A 195 10.30 10.45 -16.75
C PRO A 195 9.81 11.40 -15.64
N ALA A 196 8.50 11.66 -15.58
CA ALA A 196 7.91 12.52 -14.55
C ALA A 196 7.99 11.86 -13.16
N ARG A 197 7.80 10.55 -13.07
CA ARG A 197 7.97 9.79 -11.84
C ARG A 197 9.43 9.75 -11.41
N LEU A 198 10.37 9.57 -12.35
CA LEU A 198 11.81 9.64 -12.07
C LEU A 198 12.23 11.02 -11.54
N ALA A 199 11.63 12.10 -12.02
CA ALA A 199 11.89 13.45 -11.49
C ALA A 199 11.51 13.54 -10.00
N THR A 200 10.39 12.94 -9.59
CA THR A 200 10.00 12.87 -8.17
C THR A 200 11.00 12.04 -7.34
N ALA A 201 11.45 10.89 -7.86
CA ALA A 201 12.47 10.08 -7.19
C ALA A 201 13.78 10.86 -6.95
N ARG A 202 14.20 11.69 -7.94
CA ARG A 202 15.36 12.59 -7.80
C ARG A 202 15.13 13.65 -6.73
N THR A 203 13.95 14.26 -6.69
CA THR A 203 13.57 15.23 -5.65
C THR A 203 13.63 14.61 -4.25
N LEU A 204 13.22 13.35 -4.12
CA LEU A 204 13.31 12.60 -2.88
C LEU A 204 14.73 12.09 -2.58
N GLY A 205 15.72 12.37 -3.43
CA GLY A 205 17.14 12.11 -3.18
C GLY A 205 17.57 10.66 -3.41
N CYS A 206 17.03 9.97 -4.43
CA CYS A 206 17.66 8.74 -4.92
C CYS A 206 19.07 9.01 -5.43
N SER A 207 19.93 8.01 -5.42
CA SER A 207 21.32 8.12 -5.89
C SER A 207 21.36 8.30 -7.40
N ASN A 208 20.63 7.46 -8.12
CA ASN A 208 20.44 7.55 -9.56
C ASN A 208 18.98 7.22 -9.90
N ALA A 209 18.49 7.79 -11.01
CA ALA A 209 17.18 7.50 -11.55
C ALA A 209 17.27 7.38 -13.09
N ALA A 210 16.91 6.22 -13.63
CA ALA A 210 17.09 5.84 -15.03
C ALA A 210 15.83 5.21 -15.64
N GLY A 211 15.74 5.24 -16.97
CA GLY A 211 14.68 4.56 -17.71
C GLY A 211 14.86 3.05 -17.76
N SER A 212 16.10 2.60 -17.64
CA SER A 212 16.50 1.18 -17.62
C SER A 212 17.65 0.98 -16.65
N ALA A 213 17.72 -0.23 -16.04
CA ALA A 213 18.85 -0.59 -15.20
C ALA A 213 20.17 -0.71 -15.96
N ASP A 214 20.13 -0.88 -17.29
CA ASP A 214 21.33 -0.89 -18.15
C ASP A 214 22.05 0.45 -18.20
N GLU A 215 21.37 1.55 -17.85
CA GLU A 215 21.94 2.89 -17.75
C GLU A 215 22.71 3.10 -16.43
N LEU A 216 22.63 2.15 -15.49
CA LEU A 216 23.20 2.25 -14.17
C LEU A 216 24.52 1.44 -14.10
N ASP A 217 25.61 2.08 -13.70
CA ASP A 217 26.91 1.41 -13.56
C ASP A 217 27.00 0.61 -12.26
N ARG A 218 26.57 -0.64 -12.29
CA ARG A 218 26.58 -1.60 -11.16
C ARG A 218 27.02 -3.00 -11.61
N PRO A 219 28.28 -3.20 -11.95
CA PRO A 219 28.73 -4.47 -12.53
C PRO A 219 28.61 -5.68 -11.58
N ARG A 220 28.49 -5.44 -10.26
CA ARG A 220 28.27 -6.50 -9.26
C ARG A 220 26.79 -6.71 -8.91
N GLY A 221 25.86 -5.97 -9.50
CA GLY A 221 24.44 -5.92 -9.12
C GLY A 221 24.22 -5.18 -7.80
N TRP A 222 23.04 -5.33 -7.23
CA TRP A 222 22.60 -4.68 -5.99
C TRP A 222 22.42 -5.71 -4.88
N ASP A 223 22.62 -5.30 -3.64
CA ASP A 223 22.42 -6.14 -2.46
C ASP A 223 20.92 -6.38 -2.22
N VAL A 224 20.10 -5.40 -2.54
CA VAL A 224 18.62 -5.49 -2.47
C VAL A 224 18.02 -4.98 -3.77
N VAL A 225 17.14 -5.76 -4.38
CA VAL A 225 16.37 -5.37 -5.56
C VAL A 225 14.88 -5.53 -5.22
N ILE A 226 14.11 -4.46 -5.40
CA ILE A 226 12.68 -4.40 -5.05
C ILE A 226 11.89 -4.18 -6.34
N ASP A 227 10.97 -5.09 -6.66
CA ASP A 227 9.93 -4.79 -7.63
C ASP A 227 8.74 -4.14 -6.94
N ALA A 228 8.43 -2.89 -7.30
CA ALA A 228 7.23 -2.15 -6.89
C ALA A 228 6.28 -1.89 -8.09
N THR A 229 6.46 -2.59 -9.20
CA THR A 229 5.68 -2.42 -10.42
C THR A 229 4.58 -3.47 -10.59
N GLY A 230 4.85 -4.71 -10.21
CA GLY A 230 4.04 -5.89 -10.58
C GLY A 230 4.08 -6.24 -12.06
N ASN A 231 4.92 -5.59 -12.85
CA ASN A 231 5.03 -5.83 -14.29
C ASN A 231 5.97 -7.01 -14.58
N GLU A 232 5.52 -7.98 -15.38
CA GLU A 232 6.24 -9.21 -15.69
C GLU A 232 7.65 -8.95 -16.25
N HIS A 233 7.80 -8.01 -17.17
CA HIS A 233 9.10 -7.68 -17.77
C HIS A 233 10.04 -6.98 -16.76
N ALA A 234 9.49 -6.10 -15.93
CA ALA A 234 10.27 -5.44 -14.88
C ALA A 234 10.72 -6.45 -13.83
N ILE A 235 9.86 -7.38 -13.42
CA ILE A 235 10.19 -8.48 -12.50
C ILE A 235 11.30 -9.35 -13.08
N GLN A 236 11.20 -9.71 -14.36
CA GLN A 236 12.20 -10.54 -15.05
C GLN A 236 13.56 -9.85 -15.10
N ASP A 237 13.62 -8.57 -15.44
CA ASP A 237 14.86 -7.80 -15.46
C ASP A 237 15.42 -7.62 -14.05
N ALA A 238 14.57 -7.25 -13.09
CA ALA A 238 14.93 -7.03 -11.68
C ALA A 238 15.58 -8.27 -11.05
N LEU A 239 15.06 -9.47 -11.31
CA LEU A 239 15.68 -10.73 -10.88
C LEU A 239 17.12 -10.88 -11.41
N GLY A 240 17.38 -10.41 -12.62
CA GLY A 240 18.71 -10.40 -13.23
C GLY A 240 19.71 -9.45 -12.55
N ARG A 241 19.24 -8.44 -11.83
CA ARG A 241 20.05 -7.35 -11.23
C ARG A 241 20.54 -7.64 -9.81
N VAL A 242 20.05 -8.69 -9.18
CA VAL A 242 20.47 -9.07 -7.82
C VAL A 242 21.94 -9.46 -7.80
N GLY A 243 22.73 -8.85 -6.95
CA GLY A 243 24.13 -9.20 -6.72
C GLY A 243 24.29 -10.51 -5.96
N LYS A 244 25.53 -11.01 -5.86
CA LYS A 244 25.83 -12.22 -5.07
C LYS A 244 25.53 -12.00 -3.59
N GLY A 245 24.84 -12.95 -2.97
CA GLY A 245 24.35 -12.84 -1.59
C GLY A 245 23.16 -11.89 -1.42
N GLY A 246 22.67 -11.30 -2.51
CA GLY A 246 21.60 -10.30 -2.48
C GLY A 246 20.20 -10.89 -2.38
N THR A 247 19.24 -9.99 -2.20
CA THR A 247 17.82 -10.32 -2.01
C THR A 247 16.97 -9.62 -3.05
N PHE A 248 16.09 -10.37 -3.72
CA PHE A 248 14.99 -9.86 -4.50
C PHE A 248 13.71 -9.85 -3.66
N LEU A 249 13.02 -8.72 -3.61
CA LEU A 249 11.71 -8.56 -2.98
C LEU A 249 10.63 -8.32 -4.04
N GLN A 250 9.72 -9.28 -4.20
CA GLN A 250 8.45 -9.06 -4.90
C GLN A 250 7.51 -8.31 -3.98
N PHE A 251 7.35 -7.02 -4.24
CA PHE A 251 6.49 -6.12 -3.46
C PHE A 251 5.28 -5.65 -4.27
N GLY A 252 5.47 -5.35 -5.56
CA GLY A 252 4.38 -5.02 -6.47
C GLY A 252 3.46 -6.22 -6.71
N VAL A 253 2.15 -5.96 -6.76
CA VAL A 253 1.15 -6.99 -7.09
C VAL A 253 1.18 -7.24 -8.59
N ALA A 254 1.59 -8.43 -8.99
CA ALA A 254 1.57 -8.87 -10.38
C ALA A 254 0.23 -9.52 -10.75
N ASP A 255 -0.10 -9.53 -12.04
CA ASP A 255 -1.21 -10.32 -12.56
C ASP A 255 -1.07 -11.80 -12.16
N TYR A 256 -2.20 -12.47 -11.88
CA TYR A 256 -2.21 -13.88 -11.48
C TYR A 256 -1.57 -14.82 -12.53
N ALA A 257 -1.67 -14.47 -13.80
CA ALA A 257 -1.10 -15.20 -14.90
C ALA A 257 0.37 -14.84 -15.20
N ALA A 258 0.91 -13.77 -14.59
CA ALA A 258 2.29 -13.34 -14.80
C ALA A 258 3.29 -14.45 -14.49
N ARG A 259 4.34 -14.55 -15.28
CA ARG A 259 5.40 -15.57 -15.14
C ARG A 259 6.76 -14.91 -15.30
N ALA A 260 7.70 -15.30 -14.45
CA ALA A 260 9.10 -14.92 -14.57
C ALA A 260 9.99 -16.17 -14.57
N VAL A 261 11.03 -16.13 -15.40
CA VAL A 261 12.02 -17.21 -15.48
C VAL A 261 13.08 -17.00 -14.41
N ILE A 262 13.41 -18.04 -13.69
CA ILE A 262 14.50 -18.05 -12.72
C ILE A 262 15.63 -18.98 -13.20
N GLU A 263 16.85 -18.66 -12.77
CA GLU A 263 18.05 -19.48 -13.05
C GLU A 263 18.47 -20.22 -11.77
N PRO A 264 18.05 -21.50 -11.58
CA PRO A 264 18.30 -22.20 -10.31
C PRO A 264 19.80 -22.32 -9.96
N TYR A 265 20.65 -22.52 -10.97
CA TYR A 265 22.09 -22.56 -10.75
C TYR A 265 22.64 -21.25 -10.22
N ARG A 266 22.16 -20.11 -10.75
CA ARG A 266 22.55 -18.79 -10.29
C ARG A 266 22.13 -18.55 -8.84
N ILE A 267 20.89 -18.94 -8.49
CA ILE A 267 20.37 -18.83 -7.11
C ILE A 267 21.28 -19.59 -6.15
N TYR A 268 21.58 -20.87 -6.48
CA TYR A 268 22.47 -21.70 -5.67
C TYR A 268 23.90 -21.14 -5.58
N ASN A 269 24.51 -20.84 -6.73
CA ASN A 269 25.93 -20.48 -6.80
C ASN A 269 26.23 -19.07 -6.28
N GLN A 270 25.25 -18.19 -6.27
CA GLN A 270 25.36 -16.80 -5.82
C GLN A 270 24.63 -16.51 -4.51
N GLU A 271 24.04 -17.54 -3.87
CA GLU A 271 23.29 -17.43 -2.61
C GLU A 271 22.20 -16.36 -2.64
N ILE A 272 21.44 -16.27 -3.75
CA ILE A 272 20.39 -15.27 -3.93
C ILE A 272 19.15 -15.66 -3.12
N THR A 273 18.60 -14.71 -2.39
CA THR A 273 17.29 -14.82 -1.74
C THR A 273 16.20 -14.22 -2.63
N ILE A 274 15.10 -14.97 -2.85
CA ILE A 274 13.88 -14.47 -3.47
C ILE A 274 12.76 -14.54 -2.44
N THR A 275 12.11 -13.41 -2.19
CA THR A 275 11.03 -13.33 -1.19
C THR A 275 9.90 -12.42 -1.65
N GLY A 276 8.73 -12.51 -1.00
CA GLY A 276 7.56 -11.67 -1.29
C GLY A 276 7.03 -11.01 -0.03
N SER A 277 6.35 -9.87 -0.19
CA SER A 277 5.64 -9.18 0.86
C SER A 277 4.16 -9.14 0.55
N MET A 278 3.32 -9.51 1.52
CA MET A 278 1.86 -9.49 1.40
C MET A 278 1.27 -8.59 2.47
N ALA A 279 0.62 -7.52 2.03
CA ALA A 279 -0.19 -6.58 2.81
C ALA A 279 0.48 -6.10 4.13
N VAL A 280 -0.33 -5.92 5.15
CA VAL A 280 0.06 -5.40 6.47
C VAL A 280 0.26 -6.55 7.45
N LEU A 281 1.30 -6.52 8.26
CA LEU A 281 1.47 -7.43 9.41
C LEU A 281 2.24 -6.74 10.52
N HIS A 282 1.55 -6.34 11.60
CA HIS A 282 2.13 -5.64 12.76
C HIS A 282 2.96 -4.40 12.38
N SER A 283 2.64 -3.78 11.26
CA SER A 283 3.36 -2.63 10.68
C SER A 283 2.54 -1.34 10.73
N TYR A 284 1.23 -1.42 10.98
CA TYR A 284 0.34 -0.26 10.83
C TYR A 284 0.60 0.83 11.89
N GLU A 285 0.67 0.48 13.17
CA GLU A 285 0.99 1.43 14.26
C GLU A 285 2.36 2.07 14.04
N ARG A 286 3.39 1.28 13.68
CA ARG A 286 4.73 1.79 13.34
C ARG A 286 4.70 2.73 12.14
N ALA A 287 3.89 2.43 11.14
CA ALA A 287 3.71 3.32 9.99
C ALA A 287 3.04 4.63 10.40
N ALA A 288 2.06 4.59 11.30
CA ALA A 288 1.44 5.79 11.86
C ALA A 288 2.45 6.65 12.65
N GLU A 289 3.31 6.03 13.46
CA GLU A 289 4.39 6.71 14.17
C GLU A 289 5.42 7.35 13.19
N LEU A 290 5.83 6.60 12.16
CA LEU A 290 6.74 7.09 11.12
C LEU A 290 6.11 8.25 10.33
N PHE A 291 4.82 8.15 9.99
CA PHE A 291 4.09 9.21 9.32
C PHE A 291 4.02 10.47 10.21
N ALA A 292 3.69 10.31 11.49
CA ALA A 292 3.67 11.39 12.46
C ALA A 292 5.05 12.02 12.68
N ALA A 293 6.12 11.27 12.55
CA ALA A 293 7.51 11.76 12.59
C ALA A 293 7.95 12.45 11.28
N GLY A 294 7.08 12.60 10.28
CA GLY A 294 7.37 13.29 9.02
C GLY A 294 8.25 12.50 8.06
N VAL A 295 8.15 11.17 8.08
CA VAL A 295 8.90 10.31 7.15
C VAL A 295 8.46 10.52 5.70
N LEU A 296 7.18 10.82 5.50
CA LEU A 296 6.61 11.19 4.20
C LEU A 296 6.18 12.65 4.22
N ASP A 297 6.43 13.36 3.12
CA ASP A 297 5.81 14.65 2.84
C ASP A 297 4.51 14.43 2.06
N PRO A 298 3.32 14.62 2.64
CA PRO A 298 2.05 14.39 1.96
C PRO A 298 1.91 15.16 0.64
N GLU A 299 2.47 16.36 0.54
CA GLU A 299 2.40 17.18 -0.67
C GLU A 299 3.20 16.59 -1.83
N VAL A 300 4.23 15.80 -1.53
CA VAL A 300 4.97 15.05 -2.55
C VAL A 300 4.20 13.80 -2.97
N PHE A 301 3.56 13.12 -2.04
CA PHE A 301 2.91 11.83 -2.33
C PHE A 301 1.50 11.98 -2.90
N ILE A 302 0.68 12.87 -2.35
CA ILE A 302 -0.70 13.10 -2.82
C ILE A 302 -0.67 14.11 -3.97
N SER A 303 -0.95 13.64 -5.17
CA SER A 303 -0.97 14.51 -6.35
C SER A 303 -2.33 15.15 -6.60
N ASP A 304 -3.41 14.49 -6.17
CA ASP A 304 -4.78 14.91 -6.46
C ASP A 304 -5.72 14.54 -5.32
N ARG A 305 -6.65 15.47 -5.04
CA ARG A 305 -7.78 15.27 -4.15
C ARG A 305 -9.04 15.61 -4.93
N LEU A 306 -9.88 14.62 -5.16
CA LEU A 306 -11.12 14.75 -5.93
C LEU A 306 -12.34 14.53 -5.02
N PRO A 307 -13.48 15.20 -5.28
CA PRO A 307 -14.72 14.85 -4.60
C PRO A 307 -15.10 13.38 -4.85
N LEU A 308 -15.76 12.74 -3.89
CA LEU A 308 -16.23 11.35 -4.01
C LEU A 308 -17.09 11.14 -5.26
N ASP A 309 -17.89 12.14 -5.66
CA ASP A 309 -18.73 12.08 -6.87
C ASP A 309 -17.89 11.84 -8.16
N HIS A 310 -16.59 12.10 -8.12
CA HIS A 310 -15.65 11.87 -9.22
C HIS A 310 -14.87 10.54 -9.10
N TYR A 311 -15.32 9.60 -8.28
CA TYR A 311 -14.61 8.33 -8.04
C TYR A 311 -14.27 7.57 -9.32
N ALA A 312 -15.20 7.47 -10.27
CA ALA A 312 -14.98 6.79 -11.55
C ALA A 312 -13.90 7.50 -12.40
N GLU A 313 -13.89 8.84 -12.40
CA GLU A 313 -12.83 9.65 -13.04
C GLU A 313 -11.48 9.39 -12.37
N ALA A 314 -11.42 9.43 -11.04
CA ALA A 314 -10.23 9.15 -10.26
C ALA A 314 -9.63 7.78 -10.59
N LEU A 315 -10.45 6.74 -10.68
CA LEU A 315 -10.03 5.39 -11.11
C LEU A 315 -9.50 5.37 -12.55
N SER A 316 -10.15 6.11 -13.47
CA SER A 316 -9.71 6.19 -14.86
C SER A 316 -8.33 6.84 -14.97
N ARG A 317 -8.10 7.95 -14.26
CA ARG A 317 -6.82 8.65 -14.19
C ARG A 317 -5.74 7.78 -13.55
N PHE A 318 -6.07 7.10 -12.46
CA PHE A 318 -5.16 6.15 -11.81
C PHE A 318 -4.75 5.01 -12.77
N ARG A 319 -5.71 4.43 -13.52
CA ARG A 319 -5.45 3.41 -14.55
C ARG A 319 -4.53 3.91 -15.66
N ALA A 320 -4.69 5.17 -16.07
CA ALA A 320 -3.83 5.82 -17.07
C ALA A 320 -2.40 6.09 -16.54
N GLY A 321 -2.14 5.84 -15.26
CA GLY A 321 -0.86 6.13 -14.62
C GLY A 321 -0.63 7.61 -14.34
N GLU A 322 -1.71 8.39 -14.34
CA GLU A 322 -1.69 9.81 -14.01
C GLU A 322 -1.55 10.00 -12.49
N GLY A 323 -0.78 11.00 -12.12
CA GLY A 323 -0.54 11.32 -10.71
C GLY A 323 0.32 10.29 -9.96
N ARG A 324 0.39 10.47 -8.66
CA ARG A 324 1.04 9.55 -7.70
C ARG A 324 -0.02 8.86 -6.84
N LYS A 325 -0.39 9.44 -5.71
CA LYS A 325 -1.56 9.04 -4.94
C LYS A 325 -2.72 9.97 -5.26
N ILE A 326 -3.79 9.43 -5.80
CA ILE A 326 -5.07 10.12 -5.96
C ILE A 326 -5.94 9.76 -4.76
N GLN A 327 -6.56 10.75 -4.12
CA GLN A 327 -7.51 10.58 -3.04
C GLN A 327 -8.89 11.06 -3.46
N VAL A 328 -9.94 10.41 -2.95
CA VAL A 328 -11.30 10.93 -2.98
C VAL A 328 -11.71 11.42 -1.59
N GLN A 329 -12.47 12.49 -1.57
CA GLN A 329 -13.00 13.13 -0.36
C GLN A 329 -14.52 13.15 -0.45
N PRO A 330 -15.24 12.62 0.54
CA PRO A 330 -16.70 12.65 0.61
C PRO A 330 -17.28 14.03 0.75
#